data_5162447b272552e61a013018360290aa
#
_entry.id   5162447b272552e61a013018360290aa
#
_cell.length_a   1.000
_cell.length_b   1.000
_cell.length_c   1.000
_cell.angle_alpha   90.00
_cell.angle_beta   90.00
_cell.angle_gamma   90.00
#
_symmetry.space_group_name_H-M   'P 1'
#
loop_
_entity.id
_entity.type
_entity.pdbx_description
1 polymer ?
#
loop_
_entity_poly.entity_id
_entity_poly.type
_entity_poly.pdbx_seq_one_letter_code
_entity_poly.pdbx_strand_id
1 'polypeptide(L)'
;LITAVIVATIAFCFAEASGYFSQNGAAYVYTKEAFGPFAGFEVGFLKWIMQCIAWGVMAVALTSILANTFGFEDNQMLRSGIIISIVGSLTILNLAGVGAAKLVNNISTLAKMVPLVLLIVGGVWFINPEYIMPTISSAPAETAEHSLSFETLGSALILCFYAFTGFETFGTAAEDMDNPKRNLPLAIIIVIIAVTVFYAAVMAVSVGILGPDIANSTVPLADAAKVAFGDAGFYMITIGSIISIAGINVAASFHIPRALLPL
;
A
#
# COMPACT_ATOMS: atom_id res chain seq x y z
N LEU A 1 -4.25 -2.58 14.46
CA LEU A 1 -3.40 -3.55 15.20
C LEU A 1 -3.84 -4.99 14.99
N ILE A 2 -5.14 -5.33 15.10
CA ILE A 2 -5.65 -6.70 14.86
C ILE A 2 -5.19 -7.21 13.49
N THR A 3 -5.39 -6.43 12.43
CA THR A 3 -4.93 -6.76 11.08
C THR A 3 -3.43 -7.00 11.01
N ALA A 4 -2.63 -6.19 11.71
CA ALA A 4 -1.18 -6.36 11.74
C ALA A 4 -0.76 -7.70 12.34
N VAL A 5 -1.46 -8.19 13.38
CA VAL A 5 -1.22 -9.51 13.97
C VAL A 5 -1.55 -10.63 12.97
N ILE A 6 -2.71 -10.52 12.29
CA ILE A 6 -3.12 -11.50 11.27
C ILE A 6 -2.09 -11.53 10.13
N VAL A 7 -1.70 -10.35 9.62
CA VAL A 7 -0.71 -10.26 8.53
C VAL A 7 0.65 -10.75 8.99
N ALA A 8 1.08 -10.47 10.21
CA ALA A 8 2.34 -10.96 10.75
C ALA A 8 2.40 -12.49 10.77
N THR A 9 1.31 -13.18 11.15
CA THR A 9 1.29 -14.66 11.13
C THR A 9 1.47 -15.20 9.71
N ILE A 10 0.81 -14.59 8.71
CA ILE A 10 0.97 -14.98 7.31
C ILE A 10 2.40 -14.67 6.83
N ALA A 11 2.93 -13.50 7.16
CA ALA A 11 4.27 -13.09 6.77
C ALA A 11 5.36 -13.99 7.38
N PHE A 12 5.18 -14.49 8.61
CA PHE A 12 6.08 -15.47 9.20
C PHE A 12 6.07 -16.79 8.44
N CYS A 13 4.90 -17.28 7.99
CA CYS A 13 4.83 -18.45 7.12
C CYS A 13 5.57 -18.24 5.79
N PHE A 14 5.41 -17.06 5.18
CA PHE A 14 6.15 -16.71 3.96
C PHE A 14 7.66 -16.57 4.22
N ALA A 15 8.06 -15.98 5.33
CA ALA A 15 9.45 -15.85 5.72
C ALA A 15 10.11 -17.23 5.91
N GLU A 16 9.44 -18.14 6.62
CA GLU A 16 9.92 -19.50 6.79
C GLU A 16 10.03 -20.23 5.45
N ALA A 17 8.97 -20.24 4.64
CA ALA A 17 8.98 -20.85 3.32
C ALA A 17 10.11 -20.31 2.45
N SER A 18 10.33 -18.99 2.45
CA SER A 18 11.37 -18.33 1.65
C SER A 18 12.79 -18.76 2.01
N GLY A 19 13.01 -19.21 3.23
CA GLY A 19 14.32 -19.70 3.69
C GLY A 19 14.77 -21.02 3.04
N TYR A 20 13.84 -21.77 2.44
CA TYR A 20 14.16 -23.02 1.76
C TYR A 20 14.52 -22.83 0.28
N PHE A 21 14.08 -21.73 -0.33
CA PHE A 21 14.19 -21.52 -1.78
C PHE A 21 15.09 -20.33 -2.12
N SER A 22 15.82 -20.46 -3.20
CA SER A 22 16.64 -19.38 -3.79
C SER A 22 16.21 -19.02 -5.21
N GLN A 23 15.15 -19.67 -5.72
CA GLN A 23 14.61 -19.46 -7.06
C GLN A 23 13.56 -18.35 -7.04
N ASN A 24 13.46 -17.64 -8.18
CA ASN A 24 12.40 -16.67 -8.40
C ASN A 24 11.04 -17.36 -8.50
N GLY A 25 9.98 -16.71 -8.01
CA GLY A 25 8.62 -17.21 -8.15
C GLY A 25 7.77 -17.16 -6.87
N ALA A 26 8.38 -16.96 -5.71
CA ALA A 26 7.67 -16.79 -4.42
C ALA A 26 6.57 -17.87 -4.21
N ALA A 27 5.32 -17.47 -4.01
CA ALA A 27 4.20 -18.36 -3.74
C ALA A 27 4.02 -19.48 -4.78
N TYR A 28 4.36 -19.23 -6.06
CA TYR A 28 4.35 -20.25 -7.09
C TYR A 28 5.31 -21.40 -6.76
N VAL A 29 6.55 -21.07 -6.44
CA VAL A 29 7.59 -22.07 -6.13
C VAL A 29 7.23 -22.86 -4.89
N TYR A 30 6.79 -22.17 -3.83
CA TYR A 30 6.42 -22.81 -2.55
C TYR A 30 5.25 -23.78 -2.73
N THR A 31 4.23 -23.37 -3.49
CA THR A 31 3.06 -24.20 -3.74
C THR A 31 3.39 -25.38 -4.67
N LYS A 32 4.21 -25.14 -5.70
CA LYS A 32 4.64 -26.19 -6.63
C LYS A 32 5.40 -27.30 -5.93
N GLU A 33 6.30 -26.95 -5.01
CA GLU A 33 7.09 -27.92 -4.26
C GLU A 33 6.23 -28.70 -3.25
N ALA A 34 5.29 -28.01 -2.59
CA ALA A 34 4.45 -28.64 -1.55
C ALA A 34 3.30 -29.48 -2.13
N PHE A 35 2.68 -29.05 -3.23
CA PHE A 35 1.41 -29.59 -3.73
C PHE A 35 1.47 -30.03 -5.20
N GLY A 36 2.62 -29.89 -5.85
CA GLY A 36 2.82 -30.29 -7.24
C GLY A 36 2.60 -29.18 -8.27
N PRO A 37 2.96 -29.46 -9.56
CA PRO A 37 3.03 -28.46 -10.61
C PRO A 37 1.70 -27.78 -10.91
N PHE A 38 0.59 -28.52 -10.86
CA PHE A 38 -0.74 -28.00 -11.16
C PHE A 38 -1.16 -26.94 -10.13
N ALA A 39 -1.05 -27.25 -8.83
CA ALA A 39 -1.38 -26.30 -7.77
C ALA A 39 -0.46 -25.05 -7.80
N GLY A 40 0.82 -25.25 -8.09
CA GLY A 40 1.76 -24.15 -8.30
C GLY A 40 1.32 -23.23 -9.42
N PHE A 41 0.98 -23.78 -10.57
CA PHE A 41 0.51 -23.00 -11.73
C PHE A 41 -0.76 -22.21 -11.40
N GLU A 42 -1.76 -22.84 -10.79
CA GLU A 42 -3.00 -22.15 -10.39
C GLU A 42 -2.73 -20.96 -9.47
N VAL A 43 -1.94 -21.13 -8.42
CA VAL A 43 -1.61 -20.07 -7.48
C VAL A 43 -0.82 -18.96 -8.16
N GLY A 44 0.16 -19.28 -8.98
CA GLY A 44 0.95 -18.29 -9.72
C GLY A 44 0.10 -17.48 -10.70
N PHE A 45 -0.75 -18.15 -11.46
CA PHE A 45 -1.64 -17.52 -12.44
C PHE A 45 -2.70 -16.63 -11.78
N LEU A 46 -3.37 -17.12 -10.74
CA LEU A 46 -4.32 -16.31 -9.96
C LEU A 46 -3.66 -15.07 -9.36
N LYS A 47 -2.45 -15.23 -8.81
CA LYS A 47 -1.69 -14.11 -8.27
C LYS A 47 -1.36 -13.08 -9.34
N TRP A 48 -0.97 -13.51 -10.52
CA TRP A 48 -0.72 -12.61 -11.65
C TRP A 48 -1.97 -11.83 -12.05
N ILE A 49 -3.14 -12.48 -12.16
CA ILE A 49 -4.43 -11.81 -12.43
C ILE A 49 -4.73 -10.77 -11.35
N MET A 50 -4.58 -11.13 -10.09
CA MET A 50 -4.81 -10.20 -8.97
C MET A 50 -3.90 -8.96 -9.05
N GLN A 51 -2.64 -9.13 -9.43
CA GLN A 51 -1.71 -8.02 -9.63
C GLN A 51 -2.12 -7.12 -10.80
N CYS A 52 -2.62 -7.68 -11.91
CA CYS A 52 -3.15 -6.91 -13.03
C CYS A 52 -4.36 -6.06 -12.60
N ILE A 53 -5.29 -6.64 -11.84
CA ILE A 53 -6.44 -5.93 -11.28
C ILE A 53 -5.98 -4.81 -10.34
N ALA A 54 -5.06 -5.10 -9.42
CA ALA A 54 -4.52 -4.13 -8.49
C ALA A 54 -3.83 -2.95 -9.21
N TRP A 55 -3.12 -3.21 -10.30
CA TRP A 55 -2.54 -2.15 -11.12
C TRP A 55 -3.61 -1.27 -11.77
N GLY A 56 -4.68 -1.87 -12.31
CA GLY A 56 -5.82 -1.12 -12.82
C GLY A 56 -6.44 -0.20 -11.77
N VAL A 57 -6.63 -0.69 -10.54
CA VAL A 57 -7.12 0.11 -9.40
C VAL A 57 -6.20 1.29 -9.11
N MET A 58 -4.87 1.10 -9.14
CA MET A 58 -3.91 2.19 -8.91
C MET A 58 -3.93 3.24 -10.04
N ALA A 59 -4.15 2.84 -11.29
CA ALA A 59 -4.32 3.79 -12.40
C ALA A 59 -5.60 4.61 -12.25
N VAL A 60 -6.70 3.98 -11.82
CA VAL A 60 -7.96 4.67 -11.51
C VAL A 60 -7.79 5.62 -10.32
N ALA A 61 -7.11 5.20 -9.26
CA ALA A 61 -6.85 6.03 -8.08
C ALA A 61 -6.05 7.31 -8.44
N LEU A 62 -4.98 7.16 -9.24
CA LEU A 62 -4.21 8.31 -9.73
C LEU A 62 -5.09 9.27 -10.53
N THR A 63 -5.90 8.73 -11.45
CA THR A 63 -6.80 9.54 -12.26
C THR A 63 -7.85 10.24 -11.41
N SER A 64 -8.36 9.61 -10.36
CA SER A 64 -9.35 10.22 -9.46
C SER A 64 -8.75 11.39 -8.67
N ILE A 65 -7.53 11.26 -8.17
CA ILE A 65 -6.84 12.38 -7.50
C ILE A 65 -6.63 13.54 -8.47
N LEU A 66 -6.21 13.27 -9.71
CA LEU A 66 -6.05 14.30 -10.73
C LEU A 66 -7.40 14.94 -11.07
N ALA A 67 -8.47 14.15 -11.19
CA ALA A 67 -9.82 14.66 -11.47
C ALA A 67 -10.31 15.61 -10.38
N ASN A 68 -10.15 15.22 -9.11
CA ASN A 68 -10.52 16.06 -7.97
C ASN A 68 -9.66 17.34 -7.90
N THR A 69 -8.38 17.23 -8.21
CA THR A 69 -7.46 18.38 -8.14
C THR A 69 -7.73 19.39 -9.26
N PHE A 70 -8.07 18.92 -10.48
CA PHE A 70 -8.25 19.76 -11.66
C PHE A 70 -9.72 19.98 -12.06
N GLY A 71 -10.68 19.46 -11.30
CA GLY A 71 -12.11 19.73 -11.45
C GLY A 71 -12.75 19.07 -12.68
N PHE A 72 -12.34 17.85 -13.07
CA PHE A 72 -12.95 17.11 -14.18
C PHE A 72 -13.58 15.77 -13.74
N GLU A 73 -14.07 15.70 -12.50
CA GLU A 73 -14.63 14.50 -11.89
C GLU A 73 -15.79 13.89 -12.70
N ASP A 74 -16.65 14.74 -13.25
CA ASP A 74 -17.84 14.33 -14.01
C ASP A 74 -17.53 13.92 -15.46
N ASN A 75 -16.32 14.19 -15.95
CA ASN A 75 -15.95 13.90 -17.33
C ASN A 75 -15.39 12.47 -17.49
N GLN A 76 -16.30 11.50 -17.61
CA GLN A 76 -15.96 10.08 -17.76
C GLN A 76 -15.04 9.81 -18.96
N MET A 77 -15.22 10.53 -20.07
CA MET A 77 -14.42 10.32 -21.27
C MET A 77 -12.96 10.75 -21.05
N LEU A 78 -12.77 11.90 -20.39
CA LEU A 78 -11.43 12.40 -20.04
C LEU A 78 -10.73 11.48 -19.05
N ARG A 79 -11.46 10.99 -18.03
CA ARG A 79 -10.93 10.04 -17.05
C ARG A 79 -10.46 8.75 -17.72
N SER A 80 -11.28 8.15 -18.59
CA SER A 80 -10.91 6.96 -19.35
C SER A 80 -9.71 7.19 -20.27
N GLY A 81 -9.66 8.34 -20.94
CA GLY A 81 -8.52 8.74 -21.78
C GLY A 81 -7.22 8.85 -20.98
N ILE A 82 -7.25 9.40 -19.78
CA ILE A 82 -6.09 9.52 -18.89
C ILE A 82 -5.62 8.12 -18.43
N ILE A 83 -6.54 7.23 -18.03
CA ILE A 83 -6.20 5.86 -17.62
C ILE A 83 -5.49 5.13 -18.77
N ILE A 84 -6.06 5.18 -19.98
CA ILE A 84 -5.47 4.56 -21.18
C ILE A 84 -4.09 5.16 -21.48
N SER A 85 -3.93 6.47 -21.32
CA SER A 85 -2.66 7.16 -21.54
C SER A 85 -1.60 6.74 -20.50
N ILE A 86 -1.98 6.61 -19.23
CA ILE A 86 -1.07 6.13 -18.16
C ILE A 86 -0.60 4.71 -18.48
N VAL A 87 -1.54 3.78 -18.67
CA VAL A 87 -1.20 2.37 -18.91
C VAL A 87 -0.44 2.21 -20.22
N GLY A 88 -0.87 2.89 -21.29
CA GLY A 88 -0.23 2.83 -22.62
C GLY A 88 1.20 3.38 -22.60
N SER A 89 1.43 4.55 -22.00
CA SER A 89 2.76 5.13 -21.90
C SER A 89 3.72 4.27 -21.07
N LEU A 90 3.26 3.69 -19.97
CA LEU A 90 4.05 2.79 -19.15
C LEU A 90 4.36 1.48 -19.85
N THR A 91 3.43 0.98 -20.66
CA THR A 91 3.67 -0.21 -21.52
C THR A 91 4.75 0.07 -22.57
N ILE A 92 4.69 1.22 -23.23
CA ILE A 92 5.71 1.64 -24.21
C ILE A 92 7.08 1.82 -23.54
N LEU A 93 7.12 2.47 -22.36
CA LEU A 93 8.35 2.61 -21.59
C LEU A 93 8.94 1.26 -21.18
N ASN A 94 8.11 0.30 -20.83
CA ASN A 94 8.56 -1.06 -20.49
C ASN A 94 9.20 -1.76 -21.72
N LEU A 95 8.62 -1.59 -22.91
CA LEU A 95 9.19 -2.11 -24.16
C LEU A 95 10.52 -1.44 -24.55
N ALA A 96 10.71 -0.17 -24.18
CA ALA A 96 11.93 0.57 -24.47
C ALA A 96 13.13 0.23 -23.54
N GLY A 97 12.88 -0.49 -22.42
CA GLY A 97 13.94 -1.01 -21.55
C GLY A 97 13.95 -0.45 -20.12
N VAL A 98 14.61 -1.16 -19.23
CA VAL A 98 14.41 -1.16 -17.76
C VAL A 98 15.35 -0.22 -16.97
N GLY A 99 16.32 0.42 -17.62
CA GLY A 99 17.36 1.17 -16.89
C GLY A 99 16.86 2.29 -15.99
N ALA A 100 15.76 2.94 -16.36
CA ALA A 100 15.17 4.04 -15.59
C ALA A 100 14.29 3.57 -14.41
N ALA A 101 13.81 2.34 -14.41
CA ALA A 101 12.84 1.86 -13.43
C ALA A 101 13.38 1.85 -11.99
N LYS A 102 14.62 1.43 -11.79
CA LYS A 102 15.25 1.41 -10.46
C LYS A 102 15.35 2.82 -9.86
N LEU A 103 15.78 3.79 -10.67
CA LEU A 103 15.91 5.19 -10.24
C LEU A 103 14.54 5.78 -9.89
N VAL A 104 13.54 5.60 -10.75
CA VAL A 104 12.18 6.08 -10.53
C VAL A 104 11.57 5.44 -9.28
N ASN A 105 11.76 4.14 -9.08
CA ASN A 105 11.26 3.46 -7.88
C ASN A 105 11.92 3.99 -6.60
N ASN A 106 13.23 4.22 -6.60
CA ASN A 106 13.95 4.76 -5.44
C ASN A 106 13.53 6.21 -5.12
N ILE A 107 13.43 7.06 -6.14
CA ILE A 107 12.97 8.44 -5.98
C ILE A 107 11.52 8.47 -5.47
N SER A 108 10.64 7.66 -6.06
CA SER A 108 9.25 7.57 -5.63
C SER A 108 9.12 7.05 -4.20
N THR A 109 9.94 6.08 -3.80
CA THR A 109 9.95 5.56 -2.43
C THR A 109 10.38 6.63 -1.43
N LEU A 110 11.42 7.39 -1.73
CA LEU A 110 11.86 8.50 -0.88
C LEU A 110 10.81 9.60 -0.83
N ALA A 111 10.27 9.99 -1.99
CA ALA A 111 9.28 11.06 -2.11
C ALA A 111 7.97 10.78 -1.36
N LYS A 112 7.53 9.52 -1.27
CA LYS A 112 6.34 9.14 -0.49
C LYS A 112 6.61 9.06 1.01
N MET A 113 7.82 8.70 1.41
CA MET A 113 8.17 8.56 2.83
C MET A 113 8.35 9.92 3.51
N VAL A 114 8.98 10.89 2.84
CA VAL A 114 9.29 12.21 3.40
C VAL A 114 8.04 12.95 3.93
N PRO A 115 6.95 13.12 3.17
CA PRO A 115 5.75 13.79 3.67
C PRO A 115 5.13 13.10 4.89
N LEU A 116 5.12 11.77 4.90
CA LEU A 116 4.53 11.00 6.00
C LEU A 116 5.41 11.06 7.26
N VAL A 117 6.74 11.01 7.11
CA VAL A 117 7.66 11.20 8.24
C VAL A 117 7.54 12.61 8.81
N LEU A 118 7.43 13.63 7.96
CA LEU A 118 7.20 15.01 8.39
C LEU A 118 5.86 15.15 9.13
N LEU A 119 4.80 14.49 8.65
CA LEU A 119 3.52 14.46 9.35
C LEU A 119 3.65 13.78 10.72
N ILE A 120 4.36 12.66 10.82
CA ILE A 120 4.56 11.96 12.10
C ILE A 120 5.35 12.87 13.07
N VAL A 121 6.54 13.32 12.66
CA VAL A 121 7.46 14.04 13.55
C VAL A 121 6.91 15.43 13.93
N GLY A 122 6.38 16.15 12.95
CA GLY A 122 5.86 17.50 13.19
C GLY A 122 4.44 17.49 13.75
N GLY A 123 3.60 16.53 13.35
CA GLY A 123 2.20 16.43 13.77
C GLY A 123 2.02 16.01 15.23
N VAL A 124 3.01 15.34 15.85
CA VAL A 124 2.97 14.95 17.29
C VAL A 124 2.68 16.16 18.20
N TRP A 125 3.18 17.34 17.86
CA TRP A 125 2.98 18.56 18.65
C TRP A 125 1.56 19.14 18.56
N PHE A 126 0.76 18.68 17.60
CA PHE A 126 -0.62 19.13 17.37
C PHE A 126 -1.66 18.09 17.80
N ILE A 127 -1.22 17.00 18.43
CA ILE A 127 -2.10 15.97 18.96
C ILE A 127 -2.89 16.52 20.13
N ASN A 128 -4.23 16.38 20.07
CA ASN A 128 -5.08 16.57 21.26
C ASN A 128 -5.16 15.23 22.02
N PRO A 129 -4.68 15.16 23.27
CA PRO A 129 -4.71 13.94 24.07
C PRO A 129 -6.12 13.36 24.28
N GLU A 130 -7.16 14.20 24.27
CA GLU A 130 -8.56 13.77 24.41
C GLU A 130 -9.04 12.89 23.26
N TYR A 131 -8.45 13.05 22.08
CA TYR A 131 -8.81 12.25 20.90
C TYR A 131 -8.14 10.87 20.90
N ILE A 132 -7.02 10.70 21.59
CA ILE A 132 -6.31 9.42 21.69
C ILE A 132 -6.86 8.54 22.80
N MET A 133 -7.33 9.17 23.89
CA MET A 133 -7.95 8.49 25.02
C MET A 133 -9.43 8.87 25.10
N PRO A 134 -10.28 8.31 24.22
CA PRO A 134 -11.71 8.53 24.36
C PRO A 134 -12.13 7.97 25.72
N THR A 135 -12.56 8.85 26.62
CA THR A 135 -13.18 8.42 27.86
C THR A 135 -14.41 7.61 27.47
N ILE A 136 -14.45 6.33 27.84
CA ILE A 136 -15.55 5.38 27.54
C ILE A 136 -16.94 5.96 27.93
N SER A 137 -16.93 7.03 28.72
CA SER A 137 -18.11 7.73 29.23
C SER A 137 -18.71 8.80 28.31
N SER A 138 -18.09 9.17 27.20
CA SER A 138 -18.52 10.31 26.38
C SER A 138 -18.99 9.97 24.96
N ALA A 139 -19.03 8.71 24.57
CA ALA A 139 -19.70 8.31 23.33
C ALA A 139 -21.22 8.38 23.57
N PRO A 140 -22.00 9.21 22.82
CA PRO A 140 -23.44 9.13 22.86
C PRO A 140 -23.90 7.70 22.55
N ALA A 141 -24.81 7.14 23.34
CA ALA A 141 -25.29 5.76 23.19
C ALA A 141 -25.81 5.44 21.77
N GLU A 142 -26.27 6.46 21.04
CA GLU A 142 -26.75 6.35 19.67
C GLU A 142 -25.65 6.11 18.63
N THR A 143 -24.41 6.53 18.88
CA THR A 143 -23.26 6.26 18.00
C THR A 143 -22.61 4.92 18.29
N ALA A 144 -22.76 4.36 19.47
CA ALA A 144 -22.18 3.09 19.87
C ALA A 144 -22.86 1.88 19.19
N GLU A 145 -24.16 1.93 18.90
CA GLU A 145 -24.89 0.83 18.25
C GLU A 145 -24.50 0.65 16.77
N HIS A 146 -24.05 1.70 16.07
CA HIS A 146 -23.64 1.61 14.66
C HIS A 146 -22.15 1.32 14.45
N SER A 147 -21.31 1.50 15.47
CA SER A 147 -19.83 1.53 15.31
C SER A 147 -19.14 0.17 15.40
N LEU A 148 -19.79 -0.85 15.90
CA LEU A 148 -19.18 -2.16 16.15
C LEU A 148 -19.96 -3.33 15.50
N SER A 149 -20.64 -3.11 14.37
CA SER A 149 -21.23 -4.25 13.67
C SER A 149 -20.11 -5.14 13.14
N PHE A 150 -20.32 -6.44 13.17
CA PHE A 150 -19.36 -7.44 12.64
C PHE A 150 -19.03 -7.16 11.16
N GLU A 151 -19.98 -6.62 10.41
CA GLU A 151 -19.84 -6.23 9.01
C GLU A 151 -18.89 -5.03 8.85
N THR A 152 -19.04 -3.99 9.65
CA THR A 152 -18.16 -2.80 9.64
C THR A 152 -16.74 -3.17 10.03
N LEU A 153 -16.57 -4.00 11.06
CA LEU A 153 -15.28 -4.49 11.49
C LEU A 153 -14.63 -5.35 10.39
N GLY A 154 -15.38 -6.26 9.76
CA GLY A 154 -14.91 -7.09 8.67
C GLY A 154 -14.41 -6.26 7.48
N SER A 155 -15.19 -5.26 7.07
CA SER A 155 -14.84 -4.36 5.98
C SER A 155 -13.57 -3.56 6.29
N ALA A 156 -13.45 -3.04 7.51
CA ALA A 156 -12.26 -2.33 7.96
C ALA A 156 -11.01 -3.24 7.99
N LEU A 157 -11.15 -4.49 8.45
CA LEU A 157 -10.07 -5.47 8.45
C LEU A 157 -9.59 -5.79 7.04
N ILE A 158 -10.49 -5.95 6.07
CA ILE A 158 -10.14 -6.21 4.65
C ILE A 158 -9.36 -5.02 4.06
N LEU A 159 -9.84 -3.79 4.29
CA LEU A 159 -9.15 -2.58 3.82
C LEU A 159 -7.76 -2.44 4.44
N CYS A 160 -7.65 -2.66 5.75
CA CYS A 160 -6.36 -2.64 6.43
C CYS A 160 -5.44 -3.78 5.94
N PHE A 161 -5.99 -4.97 5.65
CA PHE A 161 -5.21 -6.09 5.12
C PHE A 161 -4.57 -5.73 3.77
N TYR A 162 -5.32 -5.07 2.89
CA TYR A 162 -4.80 -4.60 1.60
C TYR A 162 -3.58 -3.68 1.77
N ALA A 163 -3.57 -2.82 2.78
CA ALA A 163 -2.45 -1.91 3.04
C ALA A 163 -1.13 -2.63 3.40
N PHE A 164 -1.19 -3.87 3.87
CA PHE A 164 -0.02 -4.69 4.20
C PHE A 164 0.42 -5.61 3.06
N THR A 165 -0.33 -5.71 1.96
CA THR A 165 0.06 -6.58 0.83
C THR A 165 1.36 -6.12 0.17
N GLY A 166 2.08 -7.05 -0.46
CA GLY A 166 3.33 -6.80 -1.16
C GLY A 166 4.52 -7.61 -0.65
N PHE A 167 4.60 -7.93 0.64
CA PHE A 167 5.69 -8.74 1.21
C PHE A 167 5.79 -10.14 0.56
N GLU A 168 4.66 -10.68 0.14
CA GLU A 168 4.57 -11.98 -0.52
C GLU A 168 5.20 -12.00 -1.92
N THR A 169 5.56 -10.81 -2.47
CA THR A 169 6.23 -10.69 -3.77
C THR A 169 7.75 -10.68 -3.66
N PHE A 170 8.34 -10.56 -2.47
CA PHE A 170 9.79 -10.43 -2.31
C PHE A 170 10.56 -11.62 -2.91
N GLY A 171 10.02 -12.82 -2.80
CA GLY A 171 10.61 -14.01 -3.42
C GLY A 171 10.59 -14.05 -4.94
N THR A 172 9.97 -13.08 -5.62
CA THR A 172 10.04 -12.99 -7.09
C THR A 172 11.37 -12.46 -7.61
N ALA A 173 12.21 -11.91 -6.74
CA ALA A 173 13.54 -11.40 -7.03
C ALA A 173 14.62 -12.12 -6.20
N ALA A 174 14.36 -13.35 -5.76
CA ALA A 174 15.26 -14.10 -4.88
C ALA A 174 16.64 -14.36 -5.51
N GLU A 175 16.69 -14.64 -6.83
CA GLU A 175 17.94 -14.89 -7.57
C GLU A 175 18.83 -13.64 -7.68
N ASP A 176 18.25 -12.45 -7.59
CA ASP A 176 18.99 -11.19 -7.63
C ASP A 176 19.56 -10.77 -6.26
N MET A 177 19.31 -11.57 -5.20
CA MET A 177 19.71 -11.26 -3.83
C MET A 177 20.96 -12.04 -3.41
N ASP A 178 21.84 -11.38 -2.68
CA ASP A 178 22.92 -12.05 -1.98
C ASP A 178 22.35 -12.89 -0.83
N ASN A 179 22.75 -14.17 -0.74
CA ASN A 179 22.29 -15.10 0.30
C ASN A 179 20.76 -15.08 0.52
N PRO A 180 19.96 -15.39 -0.51
CA PRO A 180 18.50 -15.22 -0.46
C PRO A 180 17.84 -16.00 0.69
N LYS A 181 18.31 -17.22 0.99
CA LYS A 181 17.79 -18.06 2.08
C LYS A 181 17.86 -17.41 3.48
N ARG A 182 18.75 -16.45 3.68
CA ARG A 182 18.89 -15.71 4.94
C ARG A 182 18.25 -14.33 4.83
N ASN A 183 18.55 -13.63 3.74
CA ASN A 183 18.19 -12.22 3.62
C ASN A 183 16.71 -12.02 3.29
N LEU A 184 16.09 -12.95 2.55
CA LEU A 184 14.67 -12.85 2.20
C LEU A 184 13.74 -13.01 3.41
N PRO A 185 13.88 -14.08 4.27
CA PRO A 185 13.11 -14.15 5.51
C PRO A 185 13.29 -12.93 6.40
N LEU A 186 14.53 -12.48 6.56
CA LEU A 186 14.85 -11.32 7.40
C LEU A 186 14.20 -10.04 6.85
N ALA A 187 14.25 -9.84 5.54
CA ALA A 187 13.62 -8.69 4.88
C ALA A 187 12.10 -8.67 5.09
N ILE A 188 11.43 -9.81 4.95
CA ILE A 188 9.98 -9.94 5.19
C ILE A 188 9.64 -9.52 6.63
N ILE A 189 10.35 -10.06 7.61
CA ILE A 189 10.10 -9.77 9.04
C ILE A 189 10.35 -8.28 9.35
N ILE A 190 11.50 -7.75 8.92
CA ILE A 190 11.84 -6.34 9.16
C ILE A 190 10.80 -5.41 8.54
N VAL A 191 10.39 -5.67 7.30
CA VAL A 191 9.42 -4.82 6.61
C VAL A 191 8.06 -4.86 7.29
N ILE A 192 7.56 -6.02 7.70
CA ILE A 192 6.26 -6.11 8.39
C ILE A 192 6.29 -5.34 9.72
N ILE A 193 7.36 -5.47 10.50
CA ILE A 193 7.50 -4.72 11.76
C ILE A 193 7.58 -3.20 11.47
N ALA A 194 8.44 -2.79 10.54
CA ALA A 194 8.63 -1.40 10.20
C ALA A 194 7.34 -0.75 9.67
N VAL A 195 6.63 -1.43 8.76
CA VAL A 195 5.36 -0.94 8.20
C VAL A 195 4.28 -0.86 9.28
N THR A 196 4.19 -1.85 10.18
CA THR A 196 3.23 -1.84 11.30
C THR A 196 3.45 -0.63 12.20
N VAL A 197 4.70 -0.39 12.62
CA VAL A 197 5.04 0.77 13.46
C VAL A 197 4.75 2.07 12.74
N PHE A 198 5.12 2.14 11.47
CA PHE A 198 4.92 3.33 10.65
C PHE A 198 3.43 3.67 10.46
N TYR A 199 2.61 2.67 10.09
CA TYR A 199 1.17 2.87 9.94
C TYR A 199 0.48 3.21 11.25
N ALA A 200 0.89 2.57 12.35
CA ALA A 200 0.37 2.90 13.68
C ALA A 200 0.70 4.35 14.06
N ALA A 201 1.91 4.82 13.76
CA ALA A 201 2.32 6.20 14.03
C ALA A 201 1.53 7.20 13.17
N VAL A 202 1.39 6.95 11.86
CA VAL A 202 0.60 7.82 10.96
C VAL A 202 -0.85 7.90 11.43
N MET A 203 -1.46 6.76 11.75
CA MET A 203 -2.85 6.73 12.23
C MET A 203 -3.02 7.42 13.57
N ALA A 204 -2.11 7.19 14.53
CA ALA A 204 -2.16 7.83 15.84
C ALA A 204 -2.09 9.36 15.74
N VAL A 205 -1.18 9.87 14.89
CA VAL A 205 -1.04 11.30 14.65
C VAL A 205 -2.27 11.87 13.96
N SER A 206 -2.77 11.20 12.91
CA SER A 206 -3.93 11.69 12.16
C SER A 206 -5.21 11.71 13.00
N VAL A 207 -5.46 10.63 13.77
CA VAL A 207 -6.59 10.57 14.71
C VAL A 207 -6.42 11.59 15.83
N GLY A 208 -5.20 11.72 16.37
CA GLY A 208 -4.91 12.67 17.43
C GLY A 208 -5.05 14.14 17.00
N ILE A 209 -4.91 14.46 15.71
CA ILE A 209 -5.09 15.82 15.19
C ILE A 209 -6.56 16.09 14.83
N LEU A 210 -7.21 15.18 14.10
CA LEU A 210 -8.55 15.39 13.56
C LEU A 210 -9.67 14.96 14.53
N GLY A 211 -9.39 14.03 15.43
CA GLY A 211 -10.41 13.48 16.31
C GLY A 211 -11.61 12.88 15.54
N PRO A 212 -12.86 13.21 15.95
CA PRO A 212 -14.08 12.71 15.29
C PRO A 212 -14.22 13.14 13.83
N ASP A 213 -13.63 14.26 13.41
CA ASP A 213 -13.74 14.82 12.07
C ASP A 213 -13.05 13.92 11.02
N ILE A 214 -12.19 13.01 11.46
CA ILE A 214 -11.54 12.04 10.57
C ILE A 214 -12.58 11.16 9.81
N ALA A 215 -13.73 10.90 10.42
CA ALA A 215 -14.79 10.09 9.82
C ALA A 215 -15.49 10.80 8.64
N ASN A 216 -15.47 12.12 8.60
CA ASN A 216 -16.09 12.94 7.58
C ASN A 216 -15.11 13.36 6.47
N SER A 217 -13.81 13.08 6.65
CA SER A 217 -12.78 13.47 5.69
C SER A 217 -12.65 12.44 4.56
N THR A 218 -12.58 12.91 3.34
CA THR A 218 -12.24 12.12 2.14
C THR A 218 -10.74 11.97 1.93
N VAL A 219 -9.94 12.85 2.55
CA VAL A 219 -8.46 12.89 2.44
C VAL A 219 -7.80 13.08 3.81
N PRO A 220 -8.03 12.16 4.78
CA PRO A 220 -7.73 12.41 6.19
C PRO A 220 -6.27 12.77 6.49
N LEU A 221 -5.30 12.21 5.75
CA LEU A 221 -3.88 12.54 5.95
C LEU A 221 -3.55 13.97 5.51
N ALA A 222 -4.15 14.45 4.41
CA ALA A 222 -3.95 15.81 3.92
C ALA A 222 -4.64 16.82 4.83
N ASP A 223 -5.83 16.49 5.35
CA ASP A 223 -6.55 17.34 6.28
C ASP A 223 -5.83 17.43 7.65
N ALA A 224 -5.31 16.32 8.17
CA ALA A 224 -4.46 16.33 9.37
C ALA A 224 -3.22 17.21 9.17
N ALA A 225 -2.56 17.10 8.03
CA ALA A 225 -1.41 17.94 7.70
C ALA A 225 -1.81 19.42 7.53
N LYS A 226 -3.01 19.70 7.04
CA LYS A 226 -3.54 21.06 6.95
C LYS A 226 -3.76 21.69 8.32
N VAL A 227 -4.30 20.93 9.27
CA VAL A 227 -4.48 21.41 10.66
C VAL A 227 -3.11 21.67 11.30
N ALA A 228 -2.12 20.80 11.09
CA ALA A 228 -0.81 20.93 11.71
C ALA A 228 0.07 22.01 11.05
N PHE A 229 0.07 22.13 9.73
CA PHE A 229 1.04 22.93 8.97
C PHE A 229 0.39 23.92 7.99
N GLY A 230 -0.94 24.11 8.06
CA GLY A 230 -1.69 24.96 7.15
C GLY A 230 -1.75 24.38 5.72
N ASP A 231 -2.02 25.25 4.75
CA ASP A 231 -2.16 24.85 3.34
C ASP A 231 -0.88 24.18 2.78
N ALA A 232 0.29 24.57 3.26
CA ALA A 232 1.56 23.93 2.88
C ALA A 232 1.58 22.44 3.24
N GLY A 233 1.04 22.06 4.41
CA GLY A 233 0.90 20.67 4.82
C GLY A 233 -0.06 19.89 3.94
N PHE A 234 -1.20 20.49 3.59
CA PHE A 234 -2.16 19.89 2.66
C PHE A 234 -1.53 19.56 1.31
N TYR A 235 -0.88 20.53 0.70
CA TYR A 235 -0.22 20.31 -0.61
C TYR A 235 0.95 19.35 -0.52
N MET A 236 1.71 19.34 0.57
CA MET A 236 2.82 18.41 0.79
C MET A 236 2.32 16.95 0.76
N ILE A 237 1.26 16.63 1.49
CA ILE A 237 0.68 15.27 1.50
C ILE A 237 0.04 14.94 0.14
N THR A 238 -0.71 15.86 -0.45
CA THR A 238 -1.38 15.64 -1.74
C THR A 238 -0.38 15.37 -2.86
N ILE A 239 0.66 16.18 -2.99
CA ILE A 239 1.74 15.98 -3.98
C ILE A 239 2.48 14.68 -3.71
N GLY A 240 2.80 14.39 -2.44
CA GLY A 240 3.43 13.13 -2.03
C GLY A 240 2.58 11.91 -2.42
N SER A 241 1.26 11.99 -2.27
CA SER A 241 0.33 10.92 -2.66
C SER A 241 0.29 10.72 -4.18
N ILE A 242 0.27 11.79 -4.95
CA ILE A 242 0.33 11.73 -6.43
C ILE A 242 1.63 11.04 -6.88
N ILE A 243 2.77 11.48 -6.35
CA ILE A 243 4.08 10.89 -6.68
C ILE A 243 4.13 9.42 -6.25
N SER A 244 3.60 9.10 -5.07
CA SER A 244 3.53 7.73 -4.55
C SER A 244 2.76 6.81 -5.50
N ILE A 245 1.53 7.19 -5.85
CA ILE A 245 0.66 6.36 -6.70
C ILE A 245 1.21 6.28 -8.13
N ALA A 246 1.76 7.37 -8.66
CA ALA A 246 2.46 7.35 -9.95
C ALA A 246 3.64 6.37 -9.93
N GLY A 247 4.46 6.39 -8.86
CA GLY A 247 5.58 5.47 -8.68
C GLY A 247 5.14 4.00 -8.57
N ILE A 248 4.02 3.72 -7.89
CA ILE A 248 3.44 2.38 -7.83
C ILE A 248 3.03 1.90 -9.23
N ASN A 249 2.38 2.77 -10.03
CA ASN A 249 2.02 2.44 -11.42
C ASN A 249 3.26 2.11 -12.27
N VAL A 250 4.34 2.89 -12.13
CA VAL A 250 5.61 2.61 -12.81
C VAL A 250 6.16 1.25 -12.38
N ALA A 251 6.29 1.00 -11.07
CA ALA A 251 6.82 -0.26 -10.55
C ALA A 251 5.97 -1.45 -11.02
N ALA A 252 4.64 -1.34 -10.96
CA ALA A 252 3.70 -2.38 -11.39
C ALA A 252 3.89 -2.75 -12.87
N SER A 253 4.06 -1.76 -13.75
CA SER A 253 4.27 -2.00 -15.18
C SER A 253 5.51 -2.85 -15.48
N PHE A 254 6.51 -2.85 -14.60
CA PHE A 254 7.74 -3.63 -14.76
C PHE A 254 7.69 -5.00 -14.12
N HIS A 255 7.11 -5.13 -12.92
CA HIS A 255 7.17 -6.42 -12.22
C HIS A 255 6.04 -7.37 -12.60
N ILE A 256 4.85 -6.87 -12.96
CA ILE A 256 3.69 -7.72 -13.27
C ILE A 256 3.92 -8.62 -14.49
N PRO A 257 4.42 -8.13 -15.64
CA PRO A 257 4.73 -9.02 -16.76
C PRO A 257 5.77 -10.09 -16.44
N ARG A 258 6.73 -9.76 -15.56
CA ARG A 258 7.79 -10.70 -15.15
C ARG A 258 7.30 -11.80 -14.23
N ALA A 259 6.20 -11.58 -13.53
CA ALA A 259 5.60 -12.59 -12.66
C ALA A 259 5.07 -13.81 -13.46
N LEU A 260 4.90 -13.71 -14.78
CA LEU A 260 4.55 -14.82 -15.66
C LEU A 260 5.76 -15.69 -16.07
N LEU A 261 7.00 -15.19 -15.96
CA LEU A 261 8.17 -15.90 -16.46
C LEU A 261 8.44 -17.25 -15.77
N PRO A 262 8.15 -17.44 -14.48
CA PRO A 262 8.36 -18.73 -13.82
C PRO A 262 7.26 -19.76 -14.09
N LEU A 263 6.08 -19.34 -14.59
CA LEU A 263 4.92 -20.20 -14.86
C LEU A 263 5.09 -21.02 -16.12
#